data_4b81e40fec0604865c035889ef531889
#
_entry.id   4b81e40fec0604865c035889ef531889
#
_cell.length_a   1.000
_cell.length_b   1.000
_cell.length_c   1.000
_cell.angle_alpha   90.00
_cell.angle_beta   90.00
_cell.angle_gamma   90.00
#
_symmetry.space_group_name_H-M   'P 1'
#
loop_
_entity.id
_entity.type
_entity.pdbx_description
1 polymer ?
#
loop_
_entity_poly.entity_id
_entity_poly.type
_entity_poly.pdbx_seq_one_letter_code
_entity_poly.pdbx_strand_id
1 'polypeptide(L)'
;MFTVQALVSRSFATVIVAAWLTQPASAAEVPCLILPYVEVSVVSPTEGLIETVAVERGDVVKKGQVLVMLEASREKAQQAVARAKAEQEAAIKTSRVKQAFAARKVARATDLLKTSSIAQHELDEAETEKALAETSLLEATENKRLAELDLQRANAELALRTVKSPINGVVVDRLQHPGELAKRDPPILKLAQIDPLRVEIFAPLSMLNQITVGQQAEVRPSDQPGGVYAAKVTIVNRVVDSASGTFGVRLEIPNHDLKLPGGLQCTVKFNGAKK
;
A
#
# COMPACT_ATOMS: atom_id res chain seq x y z
N MET A 1 35.70 49.86 96.12
CA MET A 1 34.64 50.60 95.43
C MET A 1 34.78 50.32 93.96
N PHE A 2 34.37 49.26 93.45
CA PHE A 2 34.10 49.02 92.01
C PHE A 2 33.43 47.64 91.93
N THR A 3 32.17 47.61 91.60
CA THR A 3 31.36 46.45 91.29
C THR A 3 31.60 45.88 89.91
N VAL A 4 31.90 44.65 89.80
CA VAL A 4 32.00 43.91 88.52
C VAL A 4 30.73 43.07 88.31
N GLN A 5 29.98 43.43 87.32
CA GLN A 5 28.81 42.73 86.86
C GLN A 5 29.19 41.67 85.81
N ALA A 6 28.92 40.45 86.08
CA ALA A 6 29.14 39.33 85.18
C ALA A 6 28.01 39.24 84.10
N LEU A 7 28.36 39.20 82.80
CA LEU A 7 27.44 39.03 81.70
C LEU A 7 27.41 37.54 81.28
N VAL A 8 26.28 36.92 81.44
CA VAL A 8 26.05 35.54 80.99
C VAL A 8 25.64 35.56 79.52
N SER A 9 26.52 35.02 78.67
CA SER A 9 26.26 34.81 77.22
C SER A 9 25.48 33.51 77.01
N ARG A 10 24.21 33.60 76.54
CA ARG A 10 23.42 32.45 76.03
C ARG A 10 23.68 32.27 74.56
N SER A 11 24.40 31.21 74.20
CA SER A 11 24.57 30.79 72.82
C SER A 11 23.28 30.13 72.27
N PHE A 12 22.61 30.75 71.35
CA PHE A 12 21.55 30.16 70.57
C PHE A 12 22.16 29.38 69.41
N ALA A 13 22.07 28.06 69.42
CA ALA A 13 22.46 27.23 68.31
C ALA A 13 21.33 27.26 67.24
N THR A 14 21.55 27.95 66.14
CA THR A 14 20.62 27.99 64.98
C THR A 14 20.82 26.73 64.16
N VAL A 15 19.90 25.80 64.21
CA VAL A 15 19.86 24.61 63.34
C VAL A 15 19.34 25.07 61.96
N ILE A 16 20.25 25.16 60.97
CA ILE A 16 19.88 25.38 59.58
C ILE A 16 19.46 24.04 58.98
N VAL A 17 18.13 23.81 58.86
CA VAL A 17 17.56 22.72 58.07
C VAL A 17 17.72 23.06 56.61
N ALA A 18 18.72 22.45 55.96
CA ALA A 18 18.91 22.54 54.52
C ALA A 18 17.80 21.72 53.82
N ALA A 19 16.72 22.41 53.41
CA ALA A 19 15.73 21.83 52.52
C ALA A 19 16.34 21.56 51.15
N TRP A 20 16.63 20.30 50.87
CA TRP A 20 17.03 19.87 49.53
C TRP A 20 15.81 19.98 48.61
N LEU A 21 15.76 21.06 47.85
CA LEU A 21 14.86 21.24 46.73
C LEU A 21 15.23 20.19 45.68
N THR A 22 14.54 19.06 45.65
CA THR A 22 14.58 18.12 44.50
C THR A 22 14.00 18.85 43.29
N GLN A 23 14.85 19.46 42.47
CA GLN A 23 14.42 19.93 41.15
C GLN A 23 13.91 18.71 40.37
N PRO A 24 12.67 18.74 39.84
CA PRO A 24 12.22 17.70 38.91
C PRO A 24 13.17 17.72 37.72
N ALA A 25 13.76 16.58 37.40
CA ALA A 25 14.56 16.41 36.21
C ALA A 25 13.68 16.76 35.00
N SER A 26 13.92 17.94 34.41
CA SER A 26 13.28 18.35 33.17
C SER A 26 13.66 17.31 32.14
N ALA A 27 12.71 16.50 31.67
CA ALA A 27 12.92 15.60 30.56
C ALA A 27 13.35 16.45 29.37
N ALA A 28 14.51 16.15 28.81
CA ALA A 28 15.06 16.91 27.70
C ALA A 28 14.08 16.93 26.53
N GLU A 29 13.65 18.11 26.14
CA GLU A 29 12.84 18.29 24.92
C GLU A 29 13.79 18.24 23.72
N VAL A 30 13.45 17.40 22.73
CA VAL A 30 14.25 17.21 21.51
C VAL A 30 13.47 17.78 20.33
N PRO A 31 14.10 18.60 19.47
CA PRO A 31 13.46 19.12 18.28
C PRO A 31 13.11 17.99 17.30
N CYS A 32 11.99 18.11 16.60
CA CYS A 32 11.47 17.11 15.67
C CYS A 32 10.75 17.73 14.47
N LEU A 33 10.47 16.88 13.49
CA LEU A 33 9.66 17.21 12.32
C LEU A 33 8.52 16.22 12.21
N ILE A 34 7.30 16.74 12.09
CA ILE A 34 6.11 15.96 11.78
C ILE A 34 5.98 15.90 10.27
N LEU A 35 6.04 14.72 9.70
CA LEU A 35 6.03 14.48 8.25
C LEU A 35 4.88 13.55 7.86
N PRO A 36 4.43 13.58 6.61
CA PRO A 36 3.60 12.51 6.10
C PRO A 36 4.27 11.14 6.30
N TYR A 37 3.48 10.11 6.57
CA TYR A 37 4.02 8.75 6.72
C TYR A 37 4.72 8.28 5.44
N VAL A 38 4.07 8.52 4.29
CA VAL A 38 4.58 8.23 2.95
C VAL A 38 4.12 9.34 2.00
N GLU A 39 4.99 9.74 1.10
CA GLU A 39 4.65 10.54 -0.08
C GLU A 39 4.81 9.69 -1.34
N VAL A 40 3.81 9.73 -2.23
CA VAL A 40 3.78 8.95 -3.46
C VAL A 40 3.56 9.87 -4.65
N SER A 41 4.48 9.81 -5.60
CA SER A 41 4.30 10.40 -6.92
C SER A 41 3.55 9.41 -7.81
N VAL A 42 2.31 9.72 -8.13
CA VAL A 42 1.46 8.88 -8.97
C VAL A 42 1.78 9.15 -10.44
N VAL A 43 2.26 8.12 -11.10
CA VAL A 43 2.60 8.15 -12.53
C VAL A 43 1.64 7.28 -13.33
N SER A 44 1.57 7.49 -14.63
CA SER A 44 0.83 6.58 -15.52
C SER A 44 1.60 5.30 -15.77
N PRO A 45 0.97 4.11 -15.65
CA PRO A 45 1.61 2.85 -16.01
C PRO A 45 1.84 2.70 -17.52
N THR A 46 1.09 3.44 -18.34
CA THR A 46 1.16 3.43 -19.80
C THR A 46 1.01 4.85 -20.35
N GLU A 47 1.56 5.11 -21.52
CA GLU A 47 1.35 6.39 -22.21
C GLU A 47 -0.09 6.51 -22.75
N GLY A 48 -0.68 7.68 -22.62
CA GLY A 48 -2.03 7.95 -23.12
C GLY A 48 -2.51 9.35 -22.82
N LEU A 49 -3.50 9.81 -23.56
CA LEU A 49 -4.16 11.09 -23.32
C LEU A 49 -4.96 11.00 -22.03
N ILE A 50 -4.84 11.99 -21.15
CA ILE A 50 -5.66 12.09 -19.94
C ILE A 50 -7.06 12.52 -20.34
N GLU A 51 -8.04 11.64 -20.13
CA GLU A 51 -9.44 11.92 -20.39
C GLU A 51 -10.03 12.71 -19.22
N THR A 52 -9.82 12.21 -17.98
CA THR A 52 -10.31 12.86 -16.76
C THR A 52 -9.34 12.70 -15.60
N VAL A 53 -9.29 13.70 -14.73
CA VAL A 53 -8.70 13.64 -13.40
C VAL A 53 -9.82 13.82 -12.39
N ALA A 54 -10.12 12.78 -11.62
CA ALA A 54 -11.31 12.71 -10.75
C ALA A 54 -11.11 13.36 -9.37
N VAL A 55 -9.94 13.95 -9.13
CA VAL A 55 -9.55 14.51 -7.82
C VAL A 55 -8.83 15.85 -7.97
N GLU A 56 -8.95 16.69 -6.95
CA GLU A 56 -8.30 17.99 -6.85
C GLU A 56 -7.32 18.04 -5.67
N ARG A 57 -6.48 19.08 -5.66
CA ARG A 57 -5.58 19.34 -4.52
C ARG A 57 -6.39 19.53 -3.23
N GLY A 58 -5.99 18.81 -2.17
CA GLY A 58 -6.68 18.81 -0.87
C GLY A 58 -7.70 17.68 -0.69
N ASP A 59 -8.08 16.98 -1.75
CA ASP A 59 -9.04 15.87 -1.64
C ASP A 59 -8.46 14.70 -0.84
N VAL A 60 -9.32 14.09 -0.03
CA VAL A 60 -9.01 12.83 0.66
C VAL A 60 -9.31 11.66 -0.27
N VAL A 61 -8.35 10.77 -0.43
CA VAL A 61 -8.45 9.60 -1.31
C VAL A 61 -8.26 8.30 -0.56
N LYS A 62 -8.92 7.24 -1.02
CA LYS A 62 -8.78 5.88 -0.49
C LYS A 62 -7.97 5.02 -1.43
N LYS A 63 -7.21 4.07 -0.88
CA LYS A 63 -6.52 3.04 -1.67
C LYS A 63 -7.48 2.33 -2.62
N GLY A 64 -7.11 2.25 -3.91
CA GLY A 64 -7.95 1.68 -4.96
C GLY A 64 -8.95 2.65 -5.61
N GLN A 65 -9.14 3.86 -5.05
CA GLN A 65 -9.97 4.90 -5.67
C GLN A 65 -9.40 5.32 -7.01
N VAL A 66 -10.26 5.50 -8.00
CA VAL A 66 -9.88 6.00 -9.33
C VAL A 66 -9.48 7.47 -9.20
N LEU A 67 -8.27 7.80 -9.68
CA LEU A 67 -7.72 9.15 -9.68
C LEU A 67 -7.72 9.76 -11.07
N VAL A 68 -7.32 8.96 -12.06
CA VAL A 68 -7.16 9.41 -13.45
C VAL A 68 -7.68 8.34 -14.38
N MET A 69 -8.39 8.75 -15.42
CA MET A 69 -8.75 7.91 -16.55
C MET A 69 -8.04 8.42 -17.80
N LEU A 70 -7.41 7.49 -18.50
CA LEU A 70 -6.82 7.74 -19.81
C LEU A 70 -7.82 7.36 -20.91
N GLU A 71 -7.69 8.00 -22.05
CA GLU A 71 -8.41 7.60 -23.26
C GLU A 71 -8.19 6.11 -23.54
N ALA A 72 -9.28 5.35 -23.73
CA ALA A 72 -9.28 3.88 -23.75
C ALA A 72 -10.16 3.29 -24.87
N SER A 73 -10.52 4.07 -25.89
CA SER A 73 -11.42 3.61 -26.96
C SER A 73 -10.89 2.39 -27.70
N ARG A 74 -9.58 2.37 -27.96
CA ARG A 74 -8.91 1.26 -28.61
C ARG A 74 -8.93 -0.01 -27.77
N GLU A 75 -8.59 0.10 -26.50
CA GLU A 75 -8.56 -1.03 -25.54
C GLU A 75 -9.96 -1.57 -25.29
N LYS A 76 -10.97 -0.72 -25.20
CA LYS A 76 -12.38 -1.12 -25.10
C LYS A 76 -12.83 -1.91 -26.32
N ALA A 77 -12.45 -1.47 -27.52
CA ALA A 77 -12.76 -2.18 -28.76
C ALA A 77 -12.03 -3.54 -28.82
N GLN A 78 -10.76 -3.60 -28.44
CA GLN A 78 -9.99 -4.85 -28.38
C GLN A 78 -10.60 -5.84 -27.39
N GLN A 79 -10.97 -5.36 -26.19
CA GLN A 79 -11.66 -6.17 -25.18
C GLN A 79 -12.98 -6.72 -25.71
N ALA A 80 -13.79 -5.93 -26.41
CA ALA A 80 -15.06 -6.36 -26.96
C ALA A 80 -14.87 -7.50 -27.98
N VAL A 81 -13.86 -7.38 -28.86
CA VAL A 81 -13.53 -8.45 -29.83
C VAL A 81 -13.04 -9.71 -29.13
N ALA A 82 -12.14 -9.59 -28.15
CA ALA A 82 -11.62 -10.73 -27.41
C ALA A 82 -12.75 -11.43 -26.61
N ARG A 83 -13.67 -10.66 -26.04
CA ARG A 83 -14.86 -11.19 -25.35
C ARG A 83 -15.75 -11.99 -26.30
N ALA A 84 -16.07 -11.43 -27.47
CA ALA A 84 -16.88 -12.13 -28.45
C ALA A 84 -16.27 -13.46 -28.89
N LYS A 85 -14.93 -13.53 -29.06
CA LYS A 85 -14.21 -14.78 -29.35
C LYS A 85 -14.27 -15.77 -28.22
N ALA A 86 -14.06 -15.35 -26.97
CA ALA A 86 -14.10 -16.21 -25.78
C ALA A 86 -15.50 -16.79 -25.51
N GLU A 87 -16.56 -16.08 -25.89
CA GLU A 87 -17.94 -16.52 -25.74
C GLU A 87 -18.41 -17.47 -26.84
N GLN A 88 -17.62 -17.69 -27.89
CA GLN A 88 -17.97 -18.61 -28.97
C GLN A 88 -17.94 -20.08 -28.50
N GLU A 89 -19.09 -20.75 -28.58
CA GLU A 89 -19.23 -22.16 -28.23
C GLU A 89 -19.59 -23.08 -29.41
N ALA A 90 -19.82 -22.48 -30.59
CA ALA A 90 -20.33 -23.24 -31.73
C ALA A 90 -19.41 -24.41 -32.15
N ALA A 91 -18.08 -24.16 -32.17
CA ALA A 91 -17.09 -25.19 -32.53
C ALA A 91 -17.12 -26.38 -31.55
N ILE A 92 -17.16 -26.10 -30.24
CA ILE A 92 -17.22 -27.10 -29.17
C ILE A 92 -18.56 -27.91 -29.29
N LYS A 93 -19.69 -27.23 -29.47
CA LYS A 93 -20.98 -27.89 -29.64
C LYS A 93 -20.98 -28.80 -30.85
N THR A 94 -20.46 -28.36 -31.98
CA THR A 94 -20.35 -29.16 -33.21
C THR A 94 -19.44 -30.37 -33.02
N SER A 95 -18.25 -30.20 -32.44
CA SER A 95 -17.28 -31.27 -32.18
C SER A 95 -17.86 -32.30 -31.18
N ARG A 96 -18.57 -31.85 -30.15
CA ARG A 96 -19.25 -32.73 -29.17
C ARG A 96 -20.33 -33.59 -29.82
N VAL A 97 -21.12 -33.04 -30.75
CA VAL A 97 -22.12 -33.78 -31.49
C VAL A 97 -21.47 -34.83 -32.40
N LYS A 98 -20.36 -34.48 -33.10
CA LYS A 98 -19.58 -35.41 -33.93
C LYS A 98 -19.04 -36.57 -33.09
N GLN A 99 -18.40 -36.25 -31.93
CA GLN A 99 -17.86 -37.25 -31.01
C GLN A 99 -18.97 -38.22 -30.52
N ALA A 100 -20.11 -37.68 -30.10
CA ALA A 100 -21.24 -38.51 -29.66
C ALA A 100 -21.81 -39.40 -30.78
N PHE A 101 -21.81 -38.93 -32.03
CA PHE A 101 -22.23 -39.74 -33.20
C PHE A 101 -21.21 -40.85 -33.47
N ALA A 102 -19.91 -40.55 -33.51
CA ALA A 102 -18.85 -41.54 -33.74
C ALA A 102 -18.81 -42.60 -32.63
N ALA A 103 -19.02 -42.24 -31.37
CA ALA A 103 -19.11 -43.19 -30.26
C ALA A 103 -20.26 -44.16 -30.42
N ARG A 104 -21.45 -43.69 -30.89
CA ARG A 104 -22.57 -44.57 -31.19
C ARG A 104 -22.31 -45.48 -32.40
N LYS A 105 -21.55 -45.02 -33.41
CA LYS A 105 -21.13 -45.82 -34.57
C LYS A 105 -20.25 -46.99 -34.14
N VAL A 106 -19.23 -46.73 -33.30
CA VAL A 106 -18.37 -47.78 -32.74
C VAL A 106 -19.17 -48.79 -31.94
N ALA A 107 -20.07 -48.35 -31.06
CA ALA A 107 -20.92 -49.27 -30.27
C ALA A 107 -21.72 -50.21 -31.17
N ARG A 108 -22.37 -49.68 -32.23
CA ARG A 108 -23.12 -50.51 -33.21
C ARG A 108 -22.22 -51.47 -33.99
N ALA A 109 -21.03 -50.98 -34.47
CA ALA A 109 -20.09 -51.83 -35.19
C ALA A 109 -19.58 -52.98 -34.30
N THR A 110 -19.30 -52.70 -33.04
CA THR A 110 -18.87 -53.71 -32.06
C THR A 110 -19.94 -54.79 -31.87
N ASP A 111 -21.22 -54.43 -31.79
CA ASP A 111 -22.31 -55.40 -31.62
C ASP A 111 -22.55 -56.21 -32.91
N LEU A 112 -22.45 -55.61 -34.08
CA LEU A 112 -22.56 -56.31 -35.38
C LEU A 112 -21.38 -57.25 -35.61
N LEU A 113 -20.19 -56.92 -35.19
CA LEU A 113 -19.01 -57.78 -35.29
C LEU A 113 -19.17 -59.03 -34.42
N LYS A 114 -19.74 -58.94 -33.22
CA LYS A 114 -20.05 -60.09 -32.35
C LYS A 114 -20.97 -61.10 -33.03
N THR A 115 -21.87 -60.64 -33.90
CA THR A 115 -22.76 -61.48 -34.67
C THR A 115 -22.19 -61.85 -36.04
N SER A 116 -20.92 -61.59 -36.33
CA SER A 116 -20.26 -61.80 -37.62
C SER A 116 -20.97 -61.12 -38.81
N SER A 117 -21.70 -60.04 -38.56
CA SER A 117 -22.48 -59.31 -39.58
C SER A 117 -21.68 -58.26 -40.32
N ILE A 118 -20.48 -57.90 -39.86
CA ILE A 118 -19.53 -56.97 -40.49
C ILE A 118 -18.10 -57.52 -40.42
N ALA A 119 -17.22 -56.96 -41.23
CA ALA A 119 -15.79 -57.27 -41.23
C ALA A 119 -15.03 -56.42 -40.17
N GLN A 120 -13.87 -56.91 -39.68
CA GLN A 120 -13.05 -56.23 -38.68
C GLN A 120 -12.67 -54.82 -39.10
N HIS A 121 -12.33 -54.60 -40.40
CA HIS A 121 -11.91 -53.28 -40.90
C HIS A 121 -13.00 -52.21 -40.72
N GLU A 122 -14.29 -52.55 -40.73
CA GLU A 122 -15.40 -51.60 -40.49
C GLU A 122 -15.44 -51.11 -39.03
N LEU A 123 -15.06 -51.98 -38.07
CA LEU A 123 -14.87 -51.55 -36.68
C LEU A 123 -13.67 -50.66 -36.54
N ASP A 124 -12.50 -50.99 -37.16
CA ASP A 124 -11.29 -50.23 -37.13
C ASP A 124 -11.46 -48.81 -37.77
N GLU A 125 -12.26 -48.69 -38.83
CA GLU A 125 -12.67 -47.41 -39.40
C GLU A 125 -13.52 -46.59 -38.42
N ALA A 126 -14.51 -47.22 -37.78
CA ALA A 126 -15.36 -46.53 -36.80
C ALA A 126 -14.60 -46.04 -35.55
N GLU A 127 -13.61 -46.83 -35.10
CA GLU A 127 -12.73 -46.46 -33.99
C GLU A 127 -11.80 -45.27 -34.38
N THR A 128 -11.26 -45.30 -35.62
CA THR A 128 -10.46 -44.21 -36.17
C THR A 128 -11.28 -42.91 -36.25
N GLU A 129 -12.51 -42.97 -36.76
CA GLU A 129 -13.43 -41.83 -36.85
C GLU A 129 -13.75 -41.26 -35.46
N LYS A 130 -13.93 -42.13 -34.44
CA LYS A 130 -14.11 -41.70 -33.04
C LYS A 130 -12.89 -40.98 -32.52
N ALA A 131 -11.67 -41.52 -32.72
CA ALA A 131 -10.42 -40.88 -32.31
C ALA A 131 -10.23 -39.50 -32.93
N LEU A 132 -10.55 -39.36 -34.24
CA LEU A 132 -10.52 -38.07 -34.93
C LEU A 132 -11.54 -37.06 -34.35
N ALA A 133 -12.75 -37.53 -34.02
CA ALA A 133 -13.79 -36.69 -33.41
C ALA A 133 -13.41 -36.24 -31.99
N GLU A 134 -12.76 -37.10 -31.21
CA GLU A 134 -12.24 -36.79 -29.88
C GLU A 134 -11.13 -35.73 -29.97
N THR A 135 -10.20 -35.89 -30.91
CA THR A 135 -9.12 -34.91 -31.18
C THR A 135 -9.72 -33.57 -31.60
N SER A 136 -10.74 -33.57 -32.48
CA SER A 136 -11.41 -32.33 -32.92
C SER A 136 -12.12 -31.61 -31.75
N LEU A 137 -12.69 -32.36 -30.80
CA LEU A 137 -13.27 -31.77 -29.59
C LEU A 137 -12.18 -31.16 -28.67
N LEU A 138 -11.06 -31.87 -28.50
CA LEU A 138 -9.92 -31.35 -27.74
C LEU A 138 -9.40 -30.06 -28.36
N GLU A 139 -9.18 -30.04 -29.67
CA GLU A 139 -8.75 -28.84 -30.40
C GLU A 139 -9.71 -27.65 -30.21
N ALA A 140 -11.01 -27.87 -30.36
CA ALA A 140 -12.02 -26.83 -30.15
C ALA A 140 -12.00 -26.30 -28.69
N THR A 141 -11.75 -27.17 -27.72
CA THR A 141 -11.66 -26.81 -26.30
C THR A 141 -10.42 -25.99 -26.01
N GLU A 142 -9.25 -26.38 -26.56
CA GLU A 142 -8.02 -25.63 -26.41
C GLU A 142 -8.08 -24.24 -27.10
N ASN A 143 -8.70 -24.17 -28.28
CA ASN A 143 -8.93 -22.90 -28.97
C ASN A 143 -9.81 -21.94 -28.13
N LYS A 144 -10.84 -22.45 -27.46
CA LYS A 144 -11.64 -21.65 -26.53
C LYS A 144 -10.80 -21.14 -25.36
N ARG A 145 -9.97 -21.99 -24.76
CA ARG A 145 -9.06 -21.62 -23.68
C ARG A 145 -8.10 -20.50 -24.09
N LEU A 146 -7.52 -20.58 -25.31
CA LEU A 146 -6.68 -19.52 -25.84
C LEU A 146 -7.45 -18.21 -26.00
N ALA A 147 -8.69 -18.24 -26.47
CA ALA A 147 -9.53 -17.04 -26.57
C ALA A 147 -9.86 -16.44 -25.19
N GLU A 148 -10.07 -17.25 -24.16
CA GLU A 148 -10.26 -16.80 -22.79
C GLU A 148 -9.01 -16.12 -22.23
N LEU A 149 -7.82 -16.63 -22.52
CA LEU A 149 -6.55 -16.00 -22.15
C LEU A 149 -6.33 -14.66 -22.87
N ASP A 150 -6.70 -14.58 -24.14
CA ASP A 150 -6.67 -13.32 -24.90
C ASP A 150 -7.61 -12.27 -24.30
N LEU A 151 -8.81 -12.68 -23.84
CA LEU A 151 -9.70 -11.79 -23.12
C LEU A 151 -9.11 -11.32 -21.79
N GLN A 152 -8.46 -12.19 -21.03
CA GLN A 152 -7.76 -11.79 -19.79
C GLN A 152 -6.66 -10.77 -20.08
N ARG A 153 -5.89 -10.95 -21.15
CA ARG A 153 -4.88 -9.98 -21.58
C ARG A 153 -5.51 -8.64 -21.93
N ALA A 154 -6.56 -8.62 -22.75
CA ALA A 154 -7.26 -7.39 -23.12
C ALA A 154 -7.86 -6.66 -21.91
N ASN A 155 -8.37 -7.40 -20.90
CA ASN A 155 -8.85 -6.83 -19.65
C ASN A 155 -7.71 -6.18 -18.85
N ALA A 156 -6.54 -6.79 -18.79
CA ALA A 156 -5.37 -6.24 -18.11
C ALA A 156 -4.86 -4.96 -18.80
N GLU A 157 -4.81 -4.95 -20.14
CA GLU A 157 -4.43 -3.78 -20.93
C GLU A 157 -5.40 -2.60 -20.71
N LEU A 158 -6.71 -2.88 -20.71
CA LEU A 158 -7.73 -1.87 -20.40
C LEU A 158 -7.61 -1.35 -18.96
N ALA A 159 -7.31 -2.21 -17.99
CA ALA A 159 -7.12 -1.82 -16.60
C ALA A 159 -5.98 -0.81 -16.41
N LEU A 160 -4.94 -0.86 -17.23
CA LEU A 160 -3.83 0.10 -17.21
C LEU A 160 -4.25 1.53 -17.63
N ARG A 161 -5.41 1.68 -18.28
CA ARG A 161 -5.98 3.00 -18.62
C ARG A 161 -6.63 3.71 -17.44
N THR A 162 -6.71 3.04 -16.29
CA THR A 162 -7.28 3.61 -15.06
C THR A 162 -6.22 3.65 -13.98
N VAL A 163 -5.80 4.85 -13.59
CA VAL A 163 -4.82 5.07 -12.52
C VAL A 163 -5.57 5.18 -11.19
N LYS A 164 -5.18 4.34 -10.23
CA LYS A 164 -5.82 4.25 -8.91
C LYS A 164 -4.84 4.65 -7.81
N SER A 165 -5.38 5.15 -6.69
CA SER A 165 -4.56 5.48 -5.53
C SER A 165 -3.92 4.21 -4.93
N PRO A 166 -2.58 4.21 -4.72
CA PRO A 166 -1.90 3.12 -4.03
C PRO A 166 -2.05 3.18 -2.51
N ILE A 167 -2.46 4.33 -1.96
CA ILE A 167 -2.53 4.61 -0.52
C ILE A 167 -3.86 5.26 -0.13
N ASN A 168 -4.16 5.25 1.18
CA ASN A 168 -5.11 6.19 1.76
C ASN A 168 -4.34 7.48 2.08
N GLY A 169 -4.90 8.65 1.77
CA GLY A 169 -4.19 9.89 2.02
C GLY A 169 -4.89 11.10 1.42
N VAL A 170 -4.13 12.15 1.18
CA VAL A 170 -4.60 13.41 0.60
C VAL A 170 -3.83 13.73 -0.67
N VAL A 171 -4.47 14.41 -1.60
CA VAL A 171 -3.83 14.94 -2.81
C VAL A 171 -3.04 16.20 -2.43
N VAL A 172 -1.72 16.11 -2.52
CA VAL A 172 -0.82 17.23 -2.24
C VAL A 172 -0.79 18.21 -3.42
N ASP A 173 -0.70 17.63 -4.63
CA ASP A 173 -0.62 18.44 -5.85
C ASP A 173 -1.15 17.68 -7.07
N ARG A 174 -1.70 18.44 -8.03
CA ARG A 174 -2.06 17.97 -9.35
C ARG A 174 -1.12 18.60 -10.38
N LEU A 175 -0.31 17.79 -11.01
CA LEU A 175 0.76 18.24 -11.91
C LEU A 175 0.37 18.17 -13.37
N GLN A 176 -0.63 17.35 -13.73
CA GLN A 176 -1.12 17.21 -15.10
C GLN A 176 -2.66 17.37 -15.15
N HIS A 177 -3.16 17.75 -16.33
CA HIS A 177 -4.57 18.11 -16.57
C HIS A 177 -5.18 17.26 -17.67
N PRO A 178 -6.53 17.16 -17.73
CA PRO A 178 -7.22 16.57 -18.87
C PRO A 178 -6.76 17.21 -20.19
N GLY A 179 -6.56 16.38 -21.21
CA GLY A 179 -6.04 16.79 -22.52
C GLY A 179 -4.52 16.73 -22.65
N GLU A 180 -3.78 16.49 -21.56
CA GLU A 180 -2.34 16.29 -21.61
C GLU A 180 -1.97 14.81 -21.84
N LEU A 181 -0.78 14.57 -22.37
CA LEU A 181 -0.25 13.23 -22.59
C LEU A 181 0.43 12.73 -21.32
N ALA A 182 -0.23 11.80 -20.62
CA ALA A 182 0.39 11.11 -19.48
C ALA A 182 1.51 10.18 -19.94
N LYS A 183 2.63 10.26 -19.24
CA LYS A 183 3.81 9.40 -19.38
C LYS A 183 4.26 8.89 -18.02
N ARG A 184 5.33 8.09 -17.99
CA ARG A 184 5.95 7.65 -16.74
C ARG A 184 6.63 8.79 -15.96
N ASP A 185 7.05 9.83 -16.67
CA ASP A 185 7.65 11.03 -16.13
C ASP A 185 7.27 12.21 -17.05
N PRO A 186 6.76 13.34 -16.48
CA PRO A 186 6.55 13.64 -15.05
C PRO A 186 5.33 12.93 -14.43
N PRO A 187 5.21 12.87 -13.08
CA PRO A 187 4.05 12.32 -12.40
C PRO A 187 2.79 13.15 -12.66
N ILE A 188 1.62 12.53 -12.54
CA ILE A 188 0.32 13.19 -12.72
C ILE A 188 -0.13 13.87 -11.42
N LEU A 189 0.03 13.18 -10.29
CA LEU A 189 -0.41 13.61 -8.97
C LEU A 189 0.66 13.32 -7.93
N LYS A 190 0.66 14.11 -6.85
CA LYS A 190 1.39 13.79 -5.61
C LYS A 190 0.40 13.50 -4.51
N LEU A 191 0.56 12.39 -3.83
CA LEU A 191 -0.26 11.97 -2.69
C LEU A 191 0.60 11.91 -1.43
N ALA A 192 -0.01 12.22 -0.28
CA ALA A 192 0.61 12.04 1.03
C ALA A 192 -0.32 11.24 1.94
N GLN A 193 0.22 10.23 2.59
CA GLN A 193 -0.46 9.55 3.69
C GLN A 193 -0.18 10.33 4.97
N ILE A 194 -1.25 10.87 5.58
CA ILE A 194 -1.17 11.67 6.80
C ILE A 194 -1.83 11.01 8.01
N ASP A 195 -2.27 9.78 7.87
CA ASP A 195 -2.71 8.92 8.97
C ASP A 195 -2.10 7.51 8.81
N PRO A 196 -1.21 7.11 9.74
CA PRO A 196 -0.59 7.92 10.79
C PRO A 196 0.36 8.98 10.21
N LEU A 197 0.76 9.96 11.03
CA LEU A 197 1.88 10.85 10.74
C LEU A 197 3.18 10.25 11.26
N ARG A 198 4.29 10.59 10.61
CA ARG A 198 5.64 10.22 10.99
C ARG A 198 6.34 11.39 11.67
N VAL A 199 6.97 11.14 12.80
CA VAL A 199 7.81 12.13 13.49
C VAL A 199 9.26 11.68 13.40
N GLU A 200 10.11 12.52 12.84
CA GLU A 200 11.56 12.29 12.74
C GLU A 200 12.28 13.17 13.78
N ILE A 201 13.17 12.52 14.52
CA ILE A 201 13.98 13.13 15.55
C ILE A 201 15.44 12.79 15.29
N PHE A 202 16.32 13.76 15.50
CA PHE A 202 17.75 13.56 15.56
C PHE A 202 18.20 13.73 17.02
N ALA A 203 18.28 12.62 17.74
CA ALA A 203 18.61 12.61 19.15
C ALA A 203 20.14 12.55 19.38
N PRO A 204 20.68 13.27 20.39
CA PRO A 204 22.11 13.19 20.72
C PRO A 204 22.47 11.79 21.22
N LEU A 205 23.73 11.37 20.96
CA LEU A 205 24.22 10.02 21.30
C LEU A 205 24.04 9.67 22.77
N SER A 206 24.06 10.66 23.69
CA SER A 206 23.81 10.45 25.12
C SER A 206 22.44 9.82 25.44
N MET A 207 21.47 9.91 24.52
CA MET A 207 20.12 9.36 24.67
C MET A 207 19.96 7.96 24.05
N LEU A 208 20.98 7.40 23.38
CA LEU A 208 20.87 6.17 22.62
C LEU A 208 20.36 4.96 23.46
N ASN A 209 20.79 4.87 24.71
CA ASN A 209 20.37 3.77 25.62
C ASN A 209 19.10 4.09 26.42
N GLN A 210 18.54 5.29 26.25
CA GLN A 210 17.36 5.78 26.99
C GLN A 210 16.08 5.67 26.13
N ILE A 211 16.22 5.57 24.81
CA ILE A 211 15.09 5.50 23.88
C ILE A 211 14.98 4.07 23.36
N THR A 212 13.78 3.49 23.51
CA THR A 212 13.51 2.12 23.09
C THR A 212 12.28 2.06 22.17
N VAL A 213 12.29 1.09 21.25
CA VAL A 213 11.13 0.83 20.38
C VAL A 213 9.92 0.45 21.25
N GLY A 214 8.78 1.03 20.94
CA GLY A 214 7.53 0.86 21.70
C GLY A 214 7.30 1.90 22.80
N GLN A 215 8.31 2.71 23.14
CA GLN A 215 8.21 3.77 24.15
C GLN A 215 7.21 4.84 23.72
N GLN A 216 6.43 5.35 24.69
CA GLN A 216 5.51 6.47 24.47
C GLN A 216 6.25 7.79 24.62
N ALA A 217 5.86 8.76 23.80
CA ALA A 217 6.36 10.12 23.87
C ALA A 217 5.23 11.12 23.62
N GLU A 218 5.42 12.34 24.10
CA GLU A 218 4.55 13.47 23.84
C GLU A 218 5.18 14.35 22.78
N VAL A 219 4.44 14.63 21.71
CA VAL A 219 4.84 15.50 20.62
C VAL A 219 4.03 16.80 20.71
N ARG A 220 4.74 17.92 20.67
CA ARG A 220 4.14 19.27 20.67
C ARG A 220 4.55 19.99 19.40
N PRO A 221 3.63 20.25 18.47
CA PRO A 221 3.89 21.11 17.33
C PRO A 221 4.29 22.51 17.80
N SER A 222 5.23 23.15 17.14
CA SER A 222 5.69 24.51 17.46
C SER A 222 4.66 25.57 17.08
N ASP A 223 3.85 25.25 16.04
CA ASP A 223 2.82 26.13 15.49
C ASP A 223 1.42 25.52 15.67
N GLN A 224 0.41 26.28 15.22
CA GLN A 224 -0.96 25.77 15.16
C GLN A 224 -1.04 24.50 14.29
N PRO A 225 -1.86 23.50 14.66
CA PRO A 225 -3.02 23.57 15.57
C PRO A 225 -2.70 23.43 17.06
N GLY A 226 -1.46 23.42 17.52
CA GLY A 226 -1.14 23.31 18.94
C GLY A 226 -1.58 21.99 19.57
N GLY A 227 -1.34 21.85 20.88
CA GLY A 227 -1.76 20.66 21.63
C GLY A 227 -0.60 19.69 21.90
N VAL A 228 -0.95 18.59 22.56
CA VAL A 228 -0.03 17.49 22.89
C VAL A 228 -0.56 16.23 22.26
N TYR A 229 0.26 15.62 21.43
CA TYR A 229 -0.08 14.40 20.70
C TYR A 229 0.72 13.23 21.24
N ALA A 230 0.04 12.14 21.55
CA ALA A 230 0.70 10.91 21.94
C ALA A 230 1.34 10.24 20.72
N ALA A 231 2.62 9.94 20.85
CA ALA A 231 3.39 9.26 19.82
C ALA A 231 4.05 8.00 20.37
N LYS A 232 4.31 7.04 19.50
CA LYS A 232 4.99 5.78 19.83
C LYS A 232 6.26 5.64 19.01
N VAL A 233 7.38 5.34 19.66
CA VAL A 233 8.65 5.05 18.99
C VAL A 233 8.51 3.75 18.18
N THR A 234 8.74 3.84 16.89
CA THR A 234 8.68 2.70 15.96
C THR A 234 10.06 2.26 15.50
N ILE A 235 11.00 3.21 15.34
CA ILE A 235 12.36 2.91 14.90
C ILE A 235 13.35 3.71 15.74
N VAL A 236 14.42 3.03 16.19
CA VAL A 236 15.62 3.66 16.76
C VAL A 236 16.79 3.24 15.87
N ASN A 237 17.34 4.20 15.14
CA ASN A 237 18.48 3.95 14.26
C ASN A 237 19.74 3.64 15.09
N ARG A 238 20.45 2.59 14.73
CA ARG A 238 21.70 2.20 15.39
C ARG A 238 22.94 2.76 14.70
N VAL A 239 22.76 3.42 13.58
CA VAL A 239 23.82 4.12 12.86
C VAL A 239 23.80 5.58 13.29
N VAL A 240 24.94 6.03 13.84
CA VAL A 240 25.13 7.41 14.31
C VAL A 240 25.77 8.21 13.19
N ASP A 241 25.26 9.41 12.98
CA ASP A 241 25.93 10.39 12.13
C ASP A 241 27.10 10.99 12.91
N SER A 242 28.32 10.69 12.47
CA SER A 242 29.55 11.15 13.12
C SER A 242 29.77 12.64 13.01
N ALA A 243 29.19 13.32 12.02
CA ALA A 243 29.35 14.75 11.82
C ALA A 243 28.51 15.56 12.83
N SER A 244 27.29 15.12 13.10
CA SER A 244 26.38 15.79 14.05
C SER A 244 26.39 15.16 15.45
N GLY A 245 26.95 13.96 15.63
CA GLY A 245 26.89 13.22 16.90
C GLY A 245 25.47 12.78 17.27
N THR A 246 24.56 12.63 16.30
CA THR A 246 23.16 12.28 16.51
C THR A 246 22.78 10.95 15.88
N PHE A 247 21.68 10.37 16.34
CA PHE A 247 21.05 9.20 15.72
C PHE A 247 19.57 9.48 15.45
N GLY A 248 19.05 8.87 14.39
CA GLY A 248 17.66 9.05 13.98
C GLY A 248 16.71 8.22 14.85
N VAL A 249 15.59 8.82 15.27
CA VAL A 249 14.49 8.12 15.92
C VAL A 249 13.20 8.48 15.19
N ARG A 250 12.40 7.46 14.89
CA ARG A 250 11.09 7.64 14.26
C ARG A 250 9.98 7.28 15.23
N LEU A 251 8.98 8.15 15.29
CA LEU A 251 7.74 7.89 16.01
C LEU A 251 6.54 8.01 15.07
N GLU A 252 5.42 7.46 15.49
CA GLU A 252 4.15 7.57 14.78
C GLU A 252 3.10 8.23 15.67
N ILE A 253 2.32 9.15 15.06
CA ILE A 253 1.18 9.82 15.67
C ILE A 253 -0.08 9.38 14.90
N PRO A 254 -1.08 8.76 15.55
CA PRO A 254 -2.39 8.55 14.95
C PRO A 254 -3.06 9.88 14.61
N ASN A 255 -3.63 10.00 13.41
CA ASN A 255 -4.24 11.24 12.90
C ASN A 255 -5.56 10.94 12.17
N HIS A 256 -6.44 10.15 12.80
CA HIS A 256 -7.66 9.63 12.17
C HIS A 256 -8.63 10.73 11.72
N ASP A 257 -8.63 11.88 12.37
CA ASP A 257 -9.45 13.03 12.02
C ASP A 257 -8.78 13.96 10.99
N LEU A 258 -7.56 13.64 10.56
CA LEU A 258 -6.74 14.37 9.57
C LEU A 258 -6.52 15.86 9.91
N LYS A 259 -6.66 16.25 11.19
CA LYS A 259 -6.54 17.65 11.62
C LYS A 259 -5.10 18.12 11.76
N LEU A 260 -4.18 17.21 12.08
CA LEU A 260 -2.76 17.54 12.20
C LEU A 260 -2.12 17.47 10.81
N PRO A 261 -1.65 18.59 10.25
CA PRO A 261 -0.95 18.57 8.96
C PRO A 261 0.46 18.01 9.09
N GLY A 262 0.99 17.43 8.02
CA GLY A 262 2.42 17.15 7.87
C GLY A 262 3.21 18.40 7.51
N GLY A 263 4.51 18.40 7.79
CA GLY A 263 5.42 19.51 7.47
C GLY A 263 5.65 20.47 8.64
N LEU A 264 5.21 20.15 9.86
CA LEU A 264 5.36 20.99 11.04
C LEU A 264 6.63 20.68 11.81
N GLN A 265 7.27 21.73 12.35
CA GLN A 265 8.27 21.59 13.40
C GLN A 265 7.60 21.24 14.74
N CYS A 266 8.32 20.52 15.59
CA CYS A 266 7.81 20.07 16.88
C CYS A 266 8.91 19.89 17.92
N THR A 267 8.48 19.67 19.17
CA THR A 267 9.35 19.17 20.25
C THR A 267 8.79 17.86 20.76
N VAL A 268 9.66 16.94 21.13
CA VAL A 268 9.31 15.63 21.70
C VAL A 268 9.81 15.54 23.13
N LYS A 269 8.95 15.04 24.00
CA LYS A 269 9.26 14.65 25.37
C LYS A 269 9.03 13.17 25.55
N PHE A 270 10.08 12.41 25.86
CA PHE A 270 9.97 10.97 26.09
C PHE A 270 9.45 10.69 27.50
N ASN A 271 8.42 9.84 27.62
CA ASN A 271 7.88 9.41 28.90
C ASN A 271 8.73 8.25 29.44
N GLY A 272 9.18 8.37 30.70
CA GLY A 272 9.86 7.27 31.38
C GLY A 272 11.25 6.93 30.87
N ALA A 273 12.11 7.94 30.59
CA ALA A 273 13.53 7.70 30.44
C ALA A 273 14.04 7.03 31.73
N LYS A 274 14.33 5.72 31.69
CA LYS A 274 15.00 5.03 32.80
C LYS A 274 16.37 5.69 32.99
N LYS A 275 16.61 6.17 34.24
CA LYS A 275 17.95 6.58 34.70
C LYS A 275 18.93 5.44 34.59
#